data_bbd6324b1d0ce42b4bd1cf54b96f46b9
#
_entry.id   bbd6324b1d0ce42b4bd1cf54b96f46b9
#
_cell.length_a   1.000
_cell.length_b   1.000
_cell.length_c   1.000
_cell.angle_alpha   90.00
_cell.angle_beta   90.00
_cell.angle_gamma   90.00
#
_symmetry.space_group_name_H-M   'P 1'
#
loop_
_entity.id
_entity.type
_entity.pdbx_description
1 polymer ?
#
loop_
_entity_poly.entity_id
_entity_poly.type
_entity_poly.pdbx_seq_one_letter_code
_entity_poly.pdbx_strand_id
1 'polypeptide(L)' 'MNELQAENERLREEIRKKDEEKEKQQKFLKRLATEYVIMGKECEKEGMKEAAIMNYRKALTLYPEHPEAKKRLLKVKR' A
#
# COMPACT_ATOMS: atom_id res chain seq x y z
N MET A 1 3.50 -43.01 7.90
CA MET A 1 2.75 -41.83 7.48
C MET A 1 1.78 -42.16 6.39
N ASN A 2 0.56 -41.76 6.56
CA ASN A 2 -0.43 -41.99 5.56
C ASN A 2 -0.39 -40.83 4.51
N GLU A 3 -0.81 -41.12 3.28
CA GLU A 3 -0.77 -40.15 2.17
C GLU A 3 -1.54 -38.84 2.44
N LEU A 4 -2.62 -38.92 3.21
CA LEU A 4 -3.45 -37.78 3.59
C LEU A 4 -2.69 -36.78 4.44
N GLN A 5 -1.79 -37.22 5.32
CA GLN A 5 -0.99 -36.30 6.14
C GLN A 5 0.04 -35.57 5.30
N ALA A 6 0.66 -36.22 4.33
CA ALA A 6 1.62 -35.60 3.42
C ALA A 6 0.96 -34.52 2.56
N GLU A 7 -0.25 -34.79 2.04
CA GLU A 7 -1.01 -33.78 1.27
C GLU A 7 -1.41 -32.59 2.11
N ASN A 8 -1.87 -32.82 3.35
CA ASN A 8 -2.25 -31.74 4.26
C ASN A 8 -1.06 -30.83 4.59
N GLU A 9 0.12 -31.40 4.79
CA GLU A 9 1.34 -30.64 5.04
C GLU A 9 1.74 -29.79 3.84
N ARG A 10 1.63 -30.32 2.61
CA ARG A 10 1.90 -29.56 1.38
C ARG A 10 0.96 -28.38 1.24
N LEU A 11 -0.33 -28.59 1.44
CA LEU A 11 -1.35 -27.54 1.35
C LEU A 11 -1.09 -26.42 2.34
N ARG A 12 -0.67 -26.76 3.56
CA ARG A 12 -0.32 -25.77 4.59
C ARG A 12 0.88 -24.93 4.18
N GLU A 13 1.90 -25.53 3.59
CA GLU A 13 3.09 -24.82 3.11
C GLU A 13 2.76 -23.88 1.96
N GLU A 14 1.93 -24.31 1.01
CA GLU A 14 1.50 -23.48 -0.11
C GLU A 14 0.72 -22.25 0.36
N ILE A 15 -0.19 -22.44 1.31
CA ILE A 15 -0.97 -21.34 1.90
C ILE A 15 -0.05 -20.34 2.59
N ARG A 16 0.95 -20.83 3.34
CA ARG A 16 1.90 -19.97 4.05
C ARG A 16 2.72 -19.11 3.09
N LYS A 17 3.20 -19.69 1.98
CA LYS A 17 3.97 -18.98 0.96
C LYS A 17 3.14 -17.86 0.30
N LYS A 18 1.88 -18.13 -0.01
CA LYS A 18 0.98 -17.13 -0.61
C LYS A 18 0.74 -15.96 0.34
N ASP A 19 0.57 -16.23 1.62
CA ASP A 19 0.36 -15.20 2.64
C ASP A 19 1.61 -14.32 2.80
N GLU A 20 2.80 -14.92 2.81
CA GLU A 20 4.07 -14.18 2.87
C GLU A 20 4.27 -13.27 1.67
N GLU A 21 3.94 -13.75 0.47
CA GLU A 21 4.02 -12.95 -0.76
C GLU A 21 3.06 -11.75 -0.72
N LYS A 22 1.84 -11.95 -0.24
CA LYS A 22 0.86 -10.87 -0.08
C LYS A 22 1.37 -9.81 0.90
N GLU A 23 1.93 -10.21 2.02
CA GLU A 23 2.49 -9.29 3.00
C GLU A 23 3.63 -8.45 2.42
N LYS A 24 4.53 -9.08 1.67
CA LYS A 24 5.63 -8.40 1.00
C LYS A 24 5.13 -7.38 -0.02
N GLN A 25 4.12 -7.75 -0.81
CA GLN A 25 3.51 -6.85 -1.79
C GLN A 25 2.85 -5.66 -1.11
N GLN A 26 2.12 -5.88 -0.02
CA GLN A 26 1.48 -4.82 0.73
C GLN A 26 2.49 -3.84 1.34
N LYS A 27 3.59 -4.34 1.88
CA LYS A 27 4.66 -3.51 2.41
C LYS A 27 5.30 -2.64 1.31
N PHE A 28 5.52 -3.23 0.15
CA PHE A 28 6.08 -2.52 -1.00
C PHE A 28 5.14 -1.41 -1.47
N LEU A 29 3.84 -1.72 -1.62
CA LEU A 29 2.84 -0.76 -2.04
C LEU A 29 2.69 0.37 -1.03
N LYS A 30 2.72 0.05 0.26
CA LYS A 30 2.64 1.05 1.32
C LYS A 30 3.84 2.00 1.28
N ARG A 31 5.04 1.46 1.08
CA ARG A 31 6.27 2.27 0.96
C ARG A 31 6.18 3.21 -0.24
N LEU A 32 5.76 2.69 -1.39
CA LEU A 32 5.62 3.47 -2.61
C LEU A 32 4.57 4.56 -2.43
N ALA A 33 3.44 4.23 -1.82
CA ALA A 33 2.39 5.20 -1.50
C ALA A 33 2.93 6.30 -0.58
N THR A 34 3.73 5.95 0.42
CA THR A 34 4.35 6.92 1.32
C THR A 34 5.27 7.88 0.56
N GLU A 35 6.00 7.39 -0.43
CA GLU A 35 6.83 8.24 -1.27
C GLU A 35 5.99 9.27 -2.04
N TYR A 36 4.83 8.86 -2.57
CA TYR A 36 3.91 9.78 -3.23
C TYR A 36 3.33 10.81 -2.25
N VAL A 37 3.06 10.40 -1.01
CA VAL A 37 2.63 11.33 0.04
C VAL A 37 3.69 12.39 0.32
N ILE A 38 4.95 11.98 0.39
CA ILE A 38 6.07 12.92 0.58
C ILE A 38 6.16 13.91 -0.57
N MET A 39 6.03 13.44 -1.81
CA MET A 39 6.00 14.30 -3.00
C MET A 39 4.83 15.28 -2.95
N GLY A 40 3.66 14.81 -2.53
CA GLY A 40 2.49 15.67 -2.36
C GLY A 40 2.72 16.76 -1.33
N LYS A 41 3.37 16.45 -0.21
CA LYS A 41 3.71 17.43 0.83
C LYS A 41 4.64 18.50 0.29
N GLU A 42 5.62 18.13 -0.50
CA GLU A 42 6.55 19.07 -1.12
C GLU A 42 5.85 19.97 -2.12
N CYS A 43 4.91 19.41 -2.90
CA CYS A 43 4.09 20.20 -3.81
C CYS A 43 3.26 21.24 -3.07
N GLU A 44 2.69 20.87 -1.91
CA GLU A 44 1.95 21.82 -1.07
C GLU A 44 2.84 22.96 -0.60
N LYS A 45 4.07 22.68 -0.19
CA LYS A 45 5.04 23.69 0.25
C LYS A 45 5.36 24.68 -0.86
N GLU A 46 5.41 24.21 -2.09
CA GLU A 46 5.70 25.04 -3.25
C GLU A 46 4.46 25.74 -3.81
N GLY A 47 3.31 25.53 -3.20
CA GLY A 47 2.04 26.13 -3.65
C GLY A 47 1.41 25.42 -4.84
N MET A 48 1.89 24.21 -5.17
CA MET A 48 1.38 23.42 -6.28
C MET A 48 0.27 22.47 -5.81
N LYS A 49 -0.89 23.05 -5.52
CA LYS A 49 -2.03 22.34 -4.92
C LYS A 49 -2.52 21.18 -5.78
N GLU A 50 -2.69 21.40 -7.09
CA GLU A 50 -3.18 20.38 -8.00
C GLU A 50 -2.22 19.18 -8.13
N ALA A 51 -0.92 19.47 -8.20
CA ALA A 51 0.10 18.42 -8.22
C ALA A 51 0.09 17.61 -6.92
N ALA A 52 -0.10 18.28 -5.78
CA ALA A 52 -0.22 17.61 -4.49
C ALA A 52 -1.41 16.65 -4.47
N ILE A 53 -2.57 17.09 -4.97
CA ILE A 53 -3.78 16.26 -5.07
C ILE A 53 -3.50 15.01 -5.91
N MET A 54 -2.85 15.16 -7.05
CA MET A 54 -2.50 14.04 -7.93
C MET A 54 -1.61 13.03 -7.23
N ASN A 55 -0.61 13.51 -6.49
CA ASN A 55 0.30 12.62 -5.77
C ASN A 55 -0.42 11.88 -4.64
N TYR A 56 -1.30 12.54 -3.89
CA TYR A 56 -2.09 11.90 -2.84
C TYR A 56 -3.06 10.86 -3.40
N ARG A 57 -3.70 11.15 -4.54
CA ARG A 57 -4.59 10.21 -5.22
C ARG A 57 -3.81 8.98 -5.68
N LYS A 58 -2.61 9.18 -6.20
CA LYS A 58 -1.75 8.08 -6.64
C LYS A 58 -1.37 7.19 -5.48
N ALA A 59 -1.05 7.80 -4.33
CA ALA A 59 -0.76 7.06 -3.10
C ALA A 59 -1.96 6.19 -2.69
N LEU A 60 -3.18 6.73 -2.75
CA LEU A 60 -4.39 5.98 -2.40
C LEU A 60 -4.75 4.91 -3.43
N THR A 61 -4.36 5.08 -4.69
CA THR A 61 -4.52 4.03 -5.70
C THR A 61 -3.62 2.84 -5.38
N LEU A 62 -2.41 3.09 -4.92
CA LEU A 62 -1.45 2.04 -4.56
C LEU A 62 -1.80 1.39 -3.22
N TYR A 63 -2.21 2.19 -2.24
CA TYR A 63 -2.54 1.71 -0.91
C TYR A 63 -3.74 2.50 -0.36
N PRO A 64 -4.98 2.02 -0.60
CA PRO A 64 -6.21 2.76 -0.23
C PRO A 64 -6.37 3.04 1.25
N GLU A 65 -5.73 2.24 2.10
CA GLU A 65 -5.83 2.38 3.56
C GLU A 65 -4.81 3.34 4.15
N HIS A 66 -3.99 4.01 3.32
CA HIS A 66 -2.94 4.91 3.82
C HIS A 66 -3.58 6.09 4.58
N PRO A 67 -3.41 6.16 5.92
CA PRO A 67 -4.11 7.15 6.73
C PRO A 67 -3.68 8.59 6.44
N GLU A 68 -2.40 8.82 6.24
CA GLU A 68 -1.87 10.16 5.97
C GLU A 68 -2.32 10.69 4.60
N ALA A 69 -2.33 9.82 3.58
CA ALA A 69 -2.79 10.20 2.24
C ALA A 69 -4.26 10.61 2.26
N LYS A 70 -5.11 9.87 2.96
CA LYS A 70 -6.53 10.20 3.12
C LYS A 70 -6.71 11.54 3.81
N LYS A 71 -6.01 11.74 4.91
CA LYS A 71 -6.10 12.95 5.71
C LYS A 71 -5.66 14.19 4.92
N ARG A 72 -4.54 14.10 4.24
CA ARG A 72 -3.99 15.21 3.47
C ARG A 72 -4.80 15.54 2.24
N LEU A 73 -5.33 14.52 1.56
CA LEU A 73 -6.19 14.72 0.40
C LEU A 73 -7.46 15.51 0.79
N LEU A 74 -8.08 15.15 1.91
CA LEU A 74 -9.24 15.86 2.43
C LEU A 74 -8.92 17.32 2.77
N LYS A 75 -7.74 17.55 3.34
CA LYS A 75 -7.27 18.89 3.71
C LYS A 75 -7.05 19.77 2.49
N VAL A 76 -6.43 19.24 1.46
CA VAL A 76 -6.11 19.98 0.24
C VAL A 76 -7.35 20.29 -0.60
N LYS A 77 -8.35 19.39 -0.57
CA LYS A 77 -9.62 19.59 -1.29
C LYS A 77 -10.49 20.69 -0.70
N ARG A 78 -10.27 21.07 0.54
CA ARG A 78 -10.95 22.18 1.20
C ARG A 78 -10.30 23.51 0.75
#